data_5006526ef5832318a5870d3c8bed7c23
#
_entry.id   5006526ef5832318a5870d3c8bed7c23
#
_cell.length_a   1.000
_cell.length_b   1.000
_cell.length_c   1.000
_cell.angle_alpha   90.00
_cell.angle_beta   90.00
_cell.angle_gamma   90.00
#
_symmetry.space_group_name_H-M   'P 1'
#
loop_
_entity.id
_entity.type
_entity.pdbx_description
1 polymer ?
#
loop_
_entity_poly.entity_id
_entity_poly.type
_entity_poly.pdbx_seq_one_letter_code
_entity_poly.pdbx_strand_id
1 'polypeptide(L)'
;VWEVESMASPIPNSDQGGKRPGQKFKSLLVWQYLLKHTDDDHAASSEAIKEHLREYGITADRHSIARDIDALNELFTIDAAAEIDDRDRLNYEIVYDASKRGYKVSCRPYDFEELRLLAECVRATKFISKSQEEHLLTAIEGLCSESQVEELQNEVYLVGRSKTSNKY
;
A
#
# COMPACT_ATOMS: atom_id res chain seq x y z
N VAL A 1 17.94 -9.79 -5.95
CA VAL A 1 18.26 -9.08 -4.71
C VAL A 1 18.42 -7.62 -5.11
N TRP A 2 17.34 -6.82 -4.99
CA TRP A 2 17.42 -5.37 -5.06
C TRP A 2 17.43 -4.89 -3.62
N GLU A 3 18.61 -4.62 -3.08
CA GLU A 3 18.73 -3.78 -1.90
C GLU A 3 18.24 -2.39 -2.31
N VAL A 4 17.03 -2.05 -1.91
CA VAL A 4 16.57 -0.66 -1.90
C VAL A 4 17.23 -0.03 -0.68
N GLU A 5 18.50 0.37 -0.82
CA GLU A 5 19.06 1.33 0.10
C GLU A 5 18.14 2.56 0.12
N SER A 6 17.66 2.89 1.30
CA SER A 6 16.90 4.09 1.61
C SER A 6 17.73 5.33 1.24
N MET A 7 17.74 5.67 -0.04
CA MET A 7 18.22 6.96 -0.54
C MET A 7 17.04 7.85 -0.86
N ALA A 8 16.31 8.25 0.18
CA ALA A 8 15.51 9.47 0.09
C ALA A 8 16.48 10.65 0.05
N SER A 9 17.03 10.94 -1.12
CA SER A 9 17.71 12.22 -1.33
C SER A 9 16.67 13.32 -1.17
N PRO A 10 16.88 14.29 -0.26
CA PRO A 10 15.93 15.39 -0.12
C PRO A 10 15.81 16.12 -1.46
N ILE A 11 14.57 16.37 -1.89
CA ILE A 11 14.28 17.15 -3.10
C ILE A 11 15.02 18.49 -2.98
N PRO A 12 15.86 18.87 -3.95
CA PRO A 12 16.67 20.08 -3.84
C PRO A 12 15.77 21.31 -3.64
N ASN A 13 16.07 22.06 -2.58
CA ASN A 13 15.39 23.30 -2.21
C ASN A 13 15.72 24.36 -3.26
N SER A 14 14.91 24.47 -4.32
CA SER A 14 15.02 25.57 -5.28
C SER A 14 14.18 26.74 -4.77
N ASP A 15 14.83 27.66 -4.11
CA ASP A 15 14.32 28.95 -3.68
C ASP A 15 14.09 29.84 -4.92
N GLN A 16 13.02 29.58 -5.68
CA GLN A 16 12.51 30.46 -6.74
C GLN A 16 10.98 30.44 -6.77
N GLY A 17 10.41 31.58 -6.41
CA GLY A 17 9.08 32.11 -6.67
C GLY A 17 7.90 31.15 -6.88
N GLY A 18 7.10 30.87 -5.85
CA GLY A 18 5.67 30.65 -6.00
C GLY A 18 5.14 29.23 -6.01
N LYS A 19 5.94 28.16 -6.11
CA LYS A 19 5.47 26.77 -5.95
C LYS A 19 6.43 25.98 -5.10
N ARG A 20 5.98 25.56 -3.91
CA ARG A 20 6.76 24.67 -3.02
C ARG A 20 7.05 23.37 -3.76
N PRO A 21 8.34 22.94 -3.86
CA PRO A 21 8.68 21.65 -4.45
C PRO A 21 7.93 20.52 -3.75
N GLY A 22 7.48 19.51 -4.48
CA GLY A 22 6.85 18.33 -3.89
C GLY A 22 5.33 18.40 -3.70
N GLN A 23 4.68 19.58 -3.77
CA GLN A 23 3.22 19.68 -3.60
C GLN A 23 2.42 18.86 -4.64
N LYS A 24 2.98 18.64 -5.83
CA LYS A 24 2.35 17.83 -6.88
C LYS A 24 2.30 16.33 -6.52
N PHE A 25 3.22 15.88 -5.69
CA PHE A 25 3.32 14.46 -5.29
C PHE A 25 2.67 14.18 -3.94
N LYS A 26 2.18 15.22 -3.25
CA LYS A 26 1.64 15.10 -1.89
C LYS A 26 0.51 14.08 -1.80
N SER A 27 -0.49 14.18 -2.66
CA SER A 27 -1.64 13.25 -2.67
C SER A 27 -1.20 11.81 -2.96
N LEU A 28 -0.22 11.63 -3.86
CA LEU A 28 0.35 10.32 -4.15
C LEU A 28 1.08 9.73 -2.93
N LEU A 29 1.86 10.53 -2.22
CA LEU A 29 2.56 10.10 -1.00
C LEU A 29 1.57 9.77 0.12
N VAL A 30 0.51 10.56 0.28
CA VAL A 30 -0.59 10.25 1.22
C VAL A 30 -1.22 8.91 0.85
N TRP A 31 -1.51 8.69 -0.42
CA TRP A 31 -2.09 7.45 -0.91
C TRP A 31 -1.19 6.24 -0.67
N GLN A 32 0.09 6.31 -1.04
CA GLN A 32 1.06 5.24 -0.81
C GLN A 32 1.21 4.91 0.67
N TYR A 33 1.24 5.93 1.52
CA TYR A 33 1.28 5.75 2.96
C TYR A 33 0.06 5.00 3.48
N LEU A 34 -1.14 5.43 3.09
CA LEU A 34 -2.39 4.79 3.53
C LEU A 34 -2.50 3.35 3.03
N LEU A 35 -2.14 3.08 1.78
CA LEU A 35 -2.13 1.71 1.24
C LEU A 35 -1.25 0.77 2.06
N LYS A 36 -0.10 1.26 2.50
CA LYS A 36 0.90 0.46 3.19
C LYS A 36 0.59 0.26 4.68
N HIS A 37 0.08 1.31 5.34
CA HIS A 37 -0.02 1.34 6.80
C HIS A 37 -1.45 1.25 7.34
N THR A 38 -2.45 1.04 6.48
CA THR A 38 -3.84 0.95 6.93
C THR A 38 -4.56 -0.25 6.32
N ASP A 39 -5.54 -0.76 7.06
CA ASP A 39 -6.46 -1.82 6.67
C ASP A 39 -7.74 -1.70 7.51
N ASP A 40 -8.58 -2.73 7.55
CA ASP A 40 -9.83 -2.71 8.32
C ASP A 40 -9.61 -2.52 9.82
N ASP A 41 -8.49 -3.00 10.34
CA ASP A 41 -8.15 -2.94 11.76
C ASP A 41 -7.20 -1.80 12.13
N HIS A 42 -6.51 -1.20 11.16
CA HIS A 42 -5.50 -0.18 11.38
C HIS A 42 -5.81 1.10 10.61
N ALA A 43 -5.88 2.23 11.32
CA ALA A 43 -6.09 3.55 10.77
C ALA A 43 -4.90 4.47 11.06
N ALA A 44 -4.54 5.31 10.11
CA ALA A 44 -3.45 6.28 10.23
C ALA A 44 -3.97 7.65 10.67
N SER A 45 -3.40 8.18 11.75
CA SER A 45 -3.73 9.54 12.19
C SER A 45 -3.21 10.61 11.23
N SER A 46 -3.84 11.78 11.21
CA SER A 46 -3.33 12.91 10.41
C SER A 46 -1.90 13.30 10.81
N GLU A 47 -1.51 13.06 12.05
CA GLU A 47 -0.16 13.35 12.54
C GLU A 47 0.87 12.37 11.97
N ALA A 48 0.55 11.08 11.89
CA ALA A 48 1.39 10.09 11.26
C ALA A 48 1.59 10.37 9.76
N ILE A 49 0.52 10.75 9.05
CA ILE A 49 0.60 11.17 7.66
C ILE A 49 1.48 12.41 7.48
N LYS A 50 1.37 13.41 8.38
CA LYS A 50 2.23 14.61 8.34
C LYS A 50 3.71 14.26 8.53
N GLU A 51 4.00 13.37 9.46
CA GLU A 51 5.39 12.96 9.73
C GLU A 51 5.98 12.27 8.50
N HIS A 52 5.25 11.36 7.89
CA HIS A 52 5.65 10.75 6.62
C HIS A 52 5.92 11.80 5.52
N LEU A 53 5.03 12.78 5.34
CA LEU A 53 5.24 13.84 4.36
C LEU A 53 6.48 14.71 4.65
N ARG A 54 6.85 14.89 5.95
CA ARG A 54 8.06 15.62 6.34
C ARG A 54 9.35 14.92 5.91
N GLU A 55 9.37 13.59 5.85
CA GLU A 55 10.50 12.82 5.32
C GLU A 55 10.84 13.22 3.89
N TYR A 56 9.82 13.65 3.12
CA TYR A 56 9.95 14.17 1.74
C TYR A 56 10.07 15.69 1.67
N GLY A 57 10.26 16.38 2.80
CA GLY A 57 10.36 17.84 2.85
C GLY A 57 9.02 18.58 2.60
N ILE A 58 7.89 17.88 2.72
CA ILE A 58 6.55 18.43 2.50
C ILE A 58 5.90 18.76 3.83
N THR A 59 5.51 20.03 4.02
CA THR A 59 4.73 20.46 5.17
C THR A 59 3.25 20.49 4.80
N ALA A 60 2.42 19.80 5.58
CA ALA A 60 0.97 19.76 5.40
C ALA A 60 0.26 19.98 6.74
N ASP A 61 -0.92 20.59 6.69
CA ASP A 61 -1.85 20.66 7.81
C ASP A 61 -2.97 19.63 7.64
N ARG A 62 -3.76 19.43 8.70
CA ARG A 62 -4.85 18.45 8.73
C ARG A 62 -5.88 18.71 7.62
N HIS A 63 -6.23 19.97 7.36
CA HIS A 63 -7.22 20.32 6.34
C HIS A 63 -6.69 20.08 4.94
N SER A 64 -5.39 20.28 4.74
CA SER A 64 -4.73 20.01 3.48
C SER A 64 -4.70 18.50 3.18
N ILE A 65 -4.45 17.66 4.20
CA ILE A 65 -4.51 16.18 4.06
C ILE A 65 -5.94 15.73 3.77
N ALA A 66 -6.94 16.26 4.48
CA ALA A 66 -8.33 15.93 4.22
C ALA A 66 -8.74 16.23 2.77
N ARG A 67 -8.36 17.40 2.24
CA ARG A 67 -8.62 17.75 0.83
C ARG A 67 -7.91 16.83 -0.17
N ASP A 68 -6.70 16.36 0.15
CA ASP A 68 -6.02 15.38 -0.71
C ASP A 68 -6.78 14.04 -0.71
N ILE A 69 -7.28 13.61 0.44
CA ILE A 69 -8.08 12.38 0.57
C ILE A 69 -9.42 12.52 -0.17
N ASP A 70 -10.09 13.66 -0.04
CA ASP A 70 -11.33 13.94 -0.78
C ASP A 70 -11.09 13.89 -2.30
N ALA A 71 -9.99 14.48 -2.79
CA ALA A 71 -9.61 14.43 -4.20
C ALA A 71 -9.25 13.01 -4.67
N LEU A 72 -8.63 12.18 -3.83
CA LEU A 72 -8.36 10.78 -4.14
C LEU A 72 -9.67 9.98 -4.25
N ASN A 73 -10.60 10.15 -3.31
CA ASN A 73 -11.91 9.49 -3.36
C ASN A 73 -12.74 9.95 -4.57
N GLU A 74 -12.65 11.23 -4.95
CA GLU A 74 -13.28 11.73 -6.18
C GLU A 74 -12.69 11.03 -7.41
N LEU A 75 -11.36 10.88 -7.48
CA LEU A 75 -10.69 10.15 -8.57
C LEU A 75 -11.18 8.69 -8.64
N PHE A 76 -11.25 7.99 -7.52
CA PHE A 76 -11.72 6.60 -7.48
C PHE A 76 -13.19 6.47 -7.91
N THR A 77 -14.02 7.46 -7.58
CA THR A 77 -15.43 7.52 -8.01
C THR A 77 -15.55 7.77 -9.50
N ILE A 78 -14.74 8.66 -10.07
CA ILE A 78 -14.71 8.95 -11.53
C ILE A 78 -14.26 7.70 -12.29
N ASP A 79 -13.22 7.02 -11.81
CA ASP A 79 -12.71 5.79 -12.40
C ASP A 79 -13.76 4.68 -12.37
N ALA A 80 -14.46 4.52 -11.24
CA ALA A 80 -15.56 3.55 -11.11
C ALA A 80 -16.77 3.85 -12.03
N ALA A 81 -17.00 5.10 -12.38
CA ALA A 81 -18.10 5.53 -13.27
C ALA A 81 -17.70 5.48 -14.76
N ALA A 82 -16.42 5.36 -15.09
CA ALA A 82 -15.96 5.24 -16.46
C ALA A 82 -16.36 3.88 -17.06
N GLU A 83 -16.63 3.83 -18.37
CA GLU A 83 -16.82 2.58 -19.11
C GLU A 83 -15.48 1.85 -19.31
N ILE A 84 -14.79 1.60 -18.22
CA ILE A 84 -13.51 0.89 -18.18
C ILE A 84 -13.79 -0.57 -17.83
N ASP A 85 -13.01 -1.51 -18.35
CA ASP A 85 -13.08 -2.92 -17.95
C ASP A 85 -12.93 -3.03 -16.43
N ASP A 86 -13.76 -3.84 -15.78
CA ASP A 86 -13.74 -4.04 -14.32
C ASP A 86 -12.35 -4.42 -13.77
N ARG A 87 -11.50 -4.98 -14.62
CA ARG A 87 -10.11 -5.34 -14.28
C ARG A 87 -9.17 -4.15 -14.10
N ASP A 88 -9.51 -3.03 -14.74
CA ASP A 88 -8.67 -1.81 -14.74
C ASP A 88 -9.19 -0.76 -13.74
N ARG A 89 -10.30 -1.05 -13.03
CA ARG A 89 -10.91 -0.13 -12.06
C ARG A 89 -10.10 -0.01 -10.78
N LEU A 90 -9.94 1.22 -10.32
CA LEU A 90 -9.38 1.54 -9.02
C LEU A 90 -10.47 1.41 -7.94
N ASN A 91 -10.77 0.17 -7.53
CA ASN A 91 -11.77 -0.10 -6.49
C ASN A 91 -11.19 0.19 -5.10
N TYR A 92 -11.02 1.47 -4.77
CA TYR A 92 -10.53 1.91 -3.48
C TYR A 92 -11.47 2.95 -2.86
N GLU A 93 -11.50 2.98 -1.55
CA GLU A 93 -12.19 4.01 -0.77
C GLU A 93 -11.37 4.33 0.48
N ILE A 94 -11.18 5.61 0.77
CA ILE A 94 -10.52 6.07 1.99
C ILE A 94 -11.59 6.66 2.91
N VAL A 95 -11.73 6.10 4.10
CA VAL A 95 -12.70 6.56 5.10
C VAL A 95 -12.01 7.07 6.35
N TYR A 96 -12.68 7.99 7.06
CA TYR A 96 -12.26 8.41 8.39
C TYR A 96 -12.92 7.52 9.45
N ASP A 97 -12.10 6.78 10.18
CA ASP A 97 -12.56 5.98 11.33
C ASP A 97 -12.52 6.84 12.60
N ALA A 98 -13.71 7.22 13.08
CA ALA A 98 -13.86 8.06 14.26
C ALA A 98 -13.41 7.34 15.56
N SER A 99 -13.53 6.01 15.62
CA SER A 99 -13.12 5.20 16.78
C SER A 99 -11.60 5.18 16.95
N LYS A 100 -10.89 5.08 15.83
CA LYS A 100 -9.41 5.05 15.74
C LYS A 100 -8.82 6.44 15.52
N ARG A 101 -9.65 7.47 15.29
CA ARG A 101 -9.28 8.87 15.02
C ARG A 101 -8.30 9.00 13.85
N GLY A 102 -8.48 8.22 12.80
CA GLY A 102 -7.59 8.15 11.65
C GLY A 102 -8.29 7.82 10.35
N TYR A 103 -7.53 7.88 9.26
CA TYR A 103 -7.97 7.47 7.94
C TYR A 103 -7.54 6.04 7.67
N LYS A 104 -8.37 5.28 6.96
CA LYS A 104 -8.04 3.94 6.49
C LYS A 104 -8.56 3.70 5.08
N VAL A 105 -7.93 2.79 4.36
CA VAL A 105 -8.42 2.26 3.10
C VAL A 105 -9.44 1.17 3.44
N SER A 106 -10.73 1.42 3.18
CA SER A 106 -11.83 0.51 3.51
C SER A 106 -12.21 -0.43 2.38
N CYS A 107 -11.88 -0.08 1.14
CA CYS A 107 -12.12 -0.91 -0.03
C CYS A 107 -10.80 -1.15 -0.75
N ARG A 108 -10.54 -2.41 -1.10
CA ARG A 108 -9.37 -2.86 -1.86
C ARG A 108 -9.83 -3.83 -2.96
N PRO A 109 -9.08 -3.95 -4.08
CA PRO A 109 -9.41 -4.89 -5.16
C PRO A 109 -9.49 -6.34 -4.72
N TYR A 110 -8.74 -6.70 -3.67
CA TYR A 110 -8.75 -8.03 -3.05
C TYR A 110 -8.87 -7.85 -1.55
N ASP A 111 -9.72 -8.66 -0.91
CA ASP A 111 -9.76 -8.74 0.54
C ASP A 111 -8.60 -9.59 1.09
N PHE A 112 -8.36 -9.50 2.40
CA PHE A 112 -7.22 -10.19 3.01
C PHE A 112 -7.38 -11.73 2.94
N GLU A 113 -8.59 -12.25 3.05
CA GLU A 113 -8.86 -13.68 2.96
C GLU A 113 -8.56 -14.23 1.55
N GLU A 114 -8.87 -13.45 0.51
CA GLU A 114 -8.52 -13.80 -0.88
C GLU A 114 -7.01 -13.84 -1.07
N LEU A 115 -6.28 -12.85 -0.55
CA LEU A 115 -4.82 -12.80 -0.62
C LEU A 115 -4.17 -13.95 0.16
N ARG A 116 -4.72 -14.30 1.34
CA ARG A 116 -4.30 -15.45 2.12
C ARG A 116 -4.50 -16.75 1.35
N LEU A 117 -5.67 -16.95 0.76
CA LEU A 117 -5.95 -18.13 -0.06
C LEU A 117 -4.99 -18.24 -1.25
N LEU A 118 -4.69 -17.13 -1.93
CA LEU A 118 -3.71 -17.10 -3.01
C LEU A 118 -2.32 -17.52 -2.53
N ALA A 119 -1.86 -17.00 -1.39
CA ALA A 119 -0.58 -17.36 -0.80
C ALA A 119 -0.51 -18.84 -0.42
N GLU A 120 -1.57 -19.41 0.16
CA GLU A 120 -1.68 -20.82 0.46
C GLU A 120 -1.63 -21.69 -0.81
N CYS A 121 -2.32 -21.30 -1.88
CA CYS A 121 -2.27 -21.97 -3.19
C CYS A 121 -0.85 -21.98 -3.77
N VAL A 122 -0.13 -20.85 -3.71
CA VAL A 122 1.26 -20.76 -4.15
C VAL A 122 2.13 -21.74 -3.35
N ARG A 123 1.98 -21.78 -2.03
CA ARG A 123 2.71 -22.70 -1.16
C ARG A 123 2.39 -24.17 -1.38
N ALA A 124 1.12 -24.51 -1.62
CA ALA A 124 0.69 -25.87 -1.89
C ALA A 124 1.19 -26.40 -3.24
N THR A 125 1.57 -25.51 -4.15
CA THR A 125 2.01 -25.86 -5.49
C THR A 125 3.37 -26.56 -5.49
N LYS A 126 3.43 -27.78 -6.05
CA LYS A 126 4.62 -28.64 -6.02
C LYS A 126 5.53 -28.50 -7.25
N PHE A 127 5.05 -27.91 -8.32
CA PHE A 127 5.73 -27.84 -9.61
C PHE A 127 6.44 -26.52 -9.89
N ILE A 128 6.40 -25.58 -8.95
CA ILE A 128 7.18 -24.33 -9.03
C ILE A 128 8.46 -24.46 -8.20
N SER A 129 9.53 -23.76 -8.63
CA SER A 129 10.77 -23.70 -7.87
C SER A 129 10.61 -22.81 -6.63
N LYS A 130 11.53 -22.96 -5.66
CA LYS A 130 11.54 -22.13 -4.46
C LYS A 130 11.64 -20.61 -4.79
N SER A 131 12.46 -20.27 -5.78
CA SER A 131 12.60 -18.88 -6.22
C SER A 131 11.32 -18.30 -6.84
N GLN A 132 10.57 -19.11 -7.61
CA GLN A 132 9.28 -18.71 -8.15
C GLN A 132 8.24 -18.55 -7.05
N GLU A 133 8.23 -19.44 -6.06
CA GLU A 133 7.37 -19.33 -4.89
C GLU A 133 7.62 -18.03 -4.13
N GLU A 134 8.89 -17.75 -3.78
CA GLU A 134 9.27 -16.53 -3.07
C GLU A 134 8.87 -15.27 -3.86
N HIS A 135 9.08 -15.27 -5.18
CA HIS A 135 8.68 -14.15 -6.03
C HIS A 135 7.16 -13.92 -6.02
N LEU A 136 6.36 -15.00 -6.13
CA LEU A 136 4.90 -14.90 -6.13
C LEU A 136 4.37 -14.45 -4.75
N LEU A 137 4.93 -14.96 -3.66
CA LEU A 137 4.55 -14.53 -2.31
C LEU A 137 4.88 -13.05 -2.09
N THR A 138 6.05 -12.57 -2.52
CA THR A 138 6.41 -11.14 -2.46
C THR A 138 5.44 -10.28 -3.27
N ALA A 139 4.97 -10.76 -4.43
CA ALA A 139 3.97 -10.04 -5.20
C ALA A 139 2.62 -9.94 -4.48
N ILE A 140 2.19 -11.00 -3.80
CA ILE A 140 0.96 -11.01 -2.98
C ILE A 140 1.14 -10.08 -1.77
N GLU A 141 2.27 -10.12 -1.08
CA GLU A 141 2.59 -9.22 0.03
C GLU A 141 2.53 -7.74 -0.38
N GLY A 142 2.90 -7.43 -1.62
CA GLY A 142 2.80 -6.07 -2.18
C GLY A 142 1.36 -5.53 -2.30
N LEU A 143 0.34 -6.39 -2.19
CA LEU A 143 -1.08 -6.03 -2.20
C LEU A 143 -1.65 -5.86 -0.79
N CYS A 144 -0.90 -6.27 0.24
CA CYS A 144 -1.29 -6.23 1.65
C CYS A 144 -0.83 -4.92 2.33
N SER A 145 -1.44 -4.59 3.48
CA SER A 145 -0.85 -3.65 4.44
C SER A 145 0.31 -4.30 5.20
N GLU A 146 1.14 -3.53 5.91
CA GLU A 146 2.25 -4.07 6.71
C GLU A 146 1.76 -5.06 7.78
N SER A 147 0.66 -4.74 8.46
CA SER A 147 0.06 -5.64 9.46
C SER A 147 -0.46 -6.93 8.84
N GLN A 148 -1.09 -6.85 7.67
CA GLN A 148 -1.53 -8.03 6.93
C GLN A 148 -0.37 -8.89 6.44
N VAL A 149 0.76 -8.28 6.04
CA VAL A 149 1.98 -9.02 5.69
C VAL A 149 2.51 -9.80 6.89
N GLU A 150 2.57 -9.18 8.07
CA GLU A 150 3.00 -9.86 9.29
C GLU A 150 2.09 -11.04 9.65
N GLU A 151 0.78 -10.87 9.53
CA GLU A 151 -0.21 -11.92 9.76
C GLU A 151 -0.05 -13.05 8.73
N LEU A 152 0.04 -12.72 7.45
CA LEU A 152 0.24 -13.67 6.36
C LEU A 152 1.53 -14.50 6.56
N GLN A 153 2.61 -13.85 6.97
CA GLN A 153 3.88 -14.52 7.26
C GLN A 153 3.76 -15.46 8.44
N ASN A 154 3.08 -15.06 9.50
CA ASN A 154 2.90 -15.91 10.67
C ASN A 154 2.02 -17.13 10.39
N GLU A 155 0.95 -16.99 9.63
CA GLU A 155 0.01 -18.08 9.37
C GLU A 155 0.47 -19.01 8.24
N VAL A 156 0.85 -18.44 7.10
CA VAL A 156 1.17 -19.20 5.89
C VAL A 156 2.60 -19.77 5.93
N TYR A 157 3.55 -19.09 6.62
CA TYR A 157 4.93 -19.55 6.66
C TYR A 157 5.22 -20.60 7.73
N LEU A 158 4.39 -20.74 8.76
CA LEU A 158 4.55 -21.77 9.78
C LEU A 158 4.16 -23.18 9.29
N VAL A 159 3.42 -23.32 8.20
CA VAL A 159 3.05 -24.61 7.61
C VAL A 159 4.16 -25.07 6.64
N GLY A 160 5.37 -25.27 7.17
CA GLY A 160 6.54 -25.71 6.40
C GLY A 160 6.39 -27.11 5.83
N ARG A 161 6.08 -27.27 4.55
CA ARG A 161 6.36 -28.49 3.78
C ARG A 161 7.74 -28.36 3.14
N SER A 162 8.64 -29.31 3.42
CA SER A 162 9.93 -29.41 2.75
C SER A 162 9.71 -29.59 1.24
N LYS A 163 10.07 -28.58 0.45
CA LYS A 163 10.13 -28.68 -1.03
C LYS A 163 11.45 -29.31 -1.43
N THR A 164 11.41 -30.30 -2.31
CA THR A 164 12.59 -30.85 -2.95
C THR A 164 13.27 -29.78 -3.81
N SER A 165 14.58 -29.60 -3.62
CA SER A 165 15.43 -28.77 -4.48
C SER A 165 15.50 -29.41 -5.86
N ASN A 166 14.75 -28.89 -6.83
CA ASN A 166 14.98 -29.24 -8.24
C ASN A 166 16.19 -28.47 -8.76
N LYS A 167 17.33 -29.15 -8.79
CA LYS A 167 18.43 -28.78 -9.68
C LYS A 167 18.07 -29.31 -11.07
N TYR A 168 17.72 -28.40 -11.98
CA TYR A 168 17.88 -28.56 -13.42
C TYR A 168 18.57 -27.34 -13.96
#